data_18c4055257c1477c17330ec7a26289e4
#
_entry.id   18c4055257c1477c17330ec7a26289e4
#
_cell.length_a   1.000
_cell.length_b   1.000
_cell.length_c   1.000
_cell.angle_alpha   90.00
_cell.angle_beta   90.00
_cell.angle_gamma   90.00
#
_symmetry.space_group_name_H-M   'P 1'
#
loop_
_entity.id
_entity.type
_entity.pdbx_description
1 polymer ?
#
loop_
_entity_poly.entity_id
_entity_poly.type
_entity_poly.pdbx_seq_one_letter_code
_entity_poly.pdbx_strand_id
1 'polypeptide(L)'
;MTNIEYPENREWKQKAFGMPKLPSGDMGQDKVLYYILKMVKDGKSANTMLNIEGSNSTATLGRMCEWIRPIGLVNKEKQVWTLTELGEMVLERQDSYFSTAVFCSTIVFMGEILFYLQEPKNSQELLKIAEEYHLNWKTNSEIHNRIKWFRDVDMVRFKEYKLEYSLTQKGQEFLQQIEVTMPSETEEEPDETLLETQLPMSEWASALKPATTEKKRMAIGYMPGKTADACITISAYLQLMNQAISIEEIREYSKVNYQIAVSSSNMFLSFLEKIGFVDRISKNMYVTSELGNTWLEKQSPVDLIA
;
A
#
# COMPACT_ATOMS: atom_id res chain seq x y z
N MET A 1 -33.53 14.84 -12.21
CA MET A 1 -32.29 14.11 -11.93
C MET A 1 -31.23 15.16 -11.66
N THR A 2 -30.84 15.31 -10.42
CA THR A 2 -29.73 16.22 -10.04
C THR A 2 -28.46 15.62 -10.66
N ASN A 3 -27.79 16.40 -11.51
CA ASN A 3 -26.45 16.07 -11.99
C ASN A 3 -25.56 15.89 -10.75
N ILE A 4 -25.29 14.65 -10.37
CA ILE A 4 -24.32 14.36 -9.33
C ILE A 4 -22.97 14.56 -10.01
N GLU A 5 -22.27 15.63 -9.63
CA GLU A 5 -20.90 15.86 -10.05
C GLU A 5 -20.05 14.78 -9.38
N TYR A 6 -19.69 13.75 -10.14
CA TYR A 6 -18.83 12.68 -9.66
C TYR A 6 -17.39 13.18 -9.57
N PRO A 7 -16.59 12.64 -8.65
CA PRO A 7 -15.19 13.01 -8.57
C PRO A 7 -14.46 12.58 -9.86
N GLU A 8 -13.55 13.44 -10.31
CA GLU A 8 -12.72 13.18 -11.47
C GLU A 8 -11.92 11.86 -11.28
N ASN A 9 -11.88 11.04 -12.33
CA ASN A 9 -11.17 9.77 -12.28
C ASN A 9 -9.65 10.04 -12.28
N ARG A 10 -8.94 9.51 -11.29
CA ARG A 10 -7.47 9.61 -11.25
C ARG A 10 -6.87 8.72 -12.33
N GLU A 11 -5.74 9.14 -12.87
CA GLU A 11 -4.92 8.27 -13.70
C GLU A 11 -4.60 6.96 -12.95
N TRP A 12 -4.54 5.84 -13.66
CA TRP A 12 -4.33 4.51 -13.06
C TRP A 12 -3.15 4.47 -12.09
N LYS A 13 -2.02 5.09 -12.47
CA LYS A 13 -0.80 5.15 -11.64
C LYS A 13 -0.95 5.94 -10.34
N GLN A 14 -1.90 6.87 -10.28
CA GLN A 14 -2.16 7.73 -9.12
C GLN A 14 -3.21 7.13 -8.18
N LYS A 15 -3.89 6.05 -8.60
CA LYS A 15 -4.88 5.37 -7.76
C LYS A 15 -4.22 4.62 -6.62
N ALA A 16 -4.88 4.58 -5.47
CA ALA A 16 -4.45 3.78 -4.33
C ALA A 16 -4.55 2.29 -4.65
N PHE A 17 -3.50 1.53 -4.34
CA PHE A 17 -3.46 0.09 -4.61
C PHE A 17 -4.37 -0.73 -3.70
N GLY A 18 -4.47 -0.37 -2.43
CA GLY A 18 -5.20 -1.11 -1.40
C GLY A 18 -6.55 -0.51 -1.05
N MET A 19 -7.55 -1.36 -0.85
CA MET A 19 -8.85 -0.99 -0.29
C MET A 19 -8.72 -0.77 1.22
N PRO A 20 -9.26 0.34 1.80
CA PRO A 20 -9.32 0.51 3.25
C PRO A 20 -10.07 -0.63 3.93
N LYS A 21 -9.46 -1.23 4.95
CA LYS A 21 -10.09 -2.30 5.73
C LYS A 21 -10.95 -1.71 6.83
N LEU A 22 -12.11 -1.17 6.45
CA LEU A 22 -13.05 -0.58 7.40
C LEU A 22 -13.76 -1.67 8.21
N PRO A 23 -13.72 -1.60 9.56
CA PRO A 23 -14.47 -2.52 10.40
C PRO A 23 -15.96 -2.15 10.31
N SER A 24 -16.78 -2.96 9.67
CA SER A 24 -18.19 -2.62 9.44
C SER A 24 -19.14 -3.03 10.57
N GLY A 25 -18.84 -4.12 11.29
CA GLY A 25 -19.82 -4.65 12.24
C GLY A 25 -21.20 -4.82 11.60
N ASP A 26 -22.24 -4.36 12.30
CA ASP A 26 -23.62 -4.39 11.82
C ASP A 26 -23.99 -3.18 10.96
N MET A 27 -23.14 -2.18 10.87
CA MET A 27 -23.45 -0.89 10.23
C MET A 27 -23.24 -0.84 8.71
N GLY A 28 -22.42 -1.69 8.13
CA GLY A 28 -21.93 -1.52 6.76
C GLY A 28 -20.75 -0.54 6.67
N GLN A 29 -19.90 -0.72 5.64
CA GLN A 29 -18.63 0.02 5.53
C GLN A 29 -18.83 1.50 5.18
N ASP A 30 -19.87 1.85 4.43
CA ASP A 30 -20.21 3.23 4.08
C ASP A 30 -20.54 4.08 5.32
N LYS A 31 -21.37 3.55 6.21
CA LYS A 31 -21.73 4.23 7.46
C LYS A 31 -20.54 4.37 8.42
N VAL A 32 -19.66 3.36 8.44
CA VAL A 32 -18.43 3.42 9.22
C VAL A 32 -17.49 4.50 8.64
N LEU A 33 -17.40 4.62 7.33
CA LEU A 33 -16.65 5.71 6.70
C LEU A 33 -17.18 7.07 7.15
N TYR A 34 -18.48 7.31 7.10
CA TYR A 34 -19.08 8.57 7.57
C TYR A 34 -18.84 8.84 9.06
N TYR A 35 -18.90 7.78 9.87
CA TYR A 35 -18.59 7.87 11.31
C TYR A 35 -17.12 8.29 11.53
N ILE A 36 -16.16 7.71 10.80
CA ILE A 36 -14.75 8.08 10.88
C ILE A 36 -14.55 9.54 10.46
N LEU A 37 -15.11 9.96 9.32
CA LEU A 37 -15.00 11.33 8.83
C LEU A 37 -15.61 12.33 9.83
N LYS A 38 -16.74 11.98 10.44
CA LYS A 38 -17.34 12.80 11.50
C LYS A 38 -16.42 12.94 12.70
N MET A 39 -15.80 11.85 13.17
CA MET A 39 -14.84 11.92 14.28
C MET A 39 -13.65 12.83 13.97
N VAL A 40 -13.17 12.82 12.72
CA VAL A 40 -12.10 13.73 12.25
C VAL A 40 -12.60 15.17 12.27
N LYS A 41 -13.79 15.45 11.74
CA LYS A 41 -14.43 16.77 11.76
C LYS A 41 -14.60 17.31 13.17
N ASP A 42 -15.00 16.44 14.10
CA ASP A 42 -15.17 16.76 15.53
C ASP A 42 -13.83 16.92 16.28
N GLY A 43 -12.69 16.83 15.62
CA GLY A 43 -11.36 17.00 16.20
C GLY A 43 -10.96 15.91 17.21
N LYS A 44 -11.51 14.69 17.08
CA LYS A 44 -11.18 13.57 17.98
C LYS A 44 -9.70 13.18 17.87
N SER A 45 -9.10 12.77 18.98
CA SER A 45 -7.71 12.33 19.02
C SER A 45 -7.47 11.10 18.12
N ALA A 46 -6.31 11.03 17.48
CA ALA A 46 -5.88 9.87 16.71
C ALA A 46 -5.89 8.55 17.51
N ASN A 47 -5.71 8.62 18.84
CA ASN A 47 -5.74 7.47 19.73
C ASN A 47 -7.16 7.04 20.15
N THR A 48 -8.21 7.79 19.72
CA THR A 48 -9.58 7.43 20.04
C THR A 48 -9.93 6.09 19.41
N MET A 49 -10.41 5.15 20.23
CA MET A 49 -10.88 3.85 19.77
C MET A 49 -12.21 3.98 19.04
N LEU A 50 -12.35 3.23 17.95
CA LEU A 50 -13.62 3.13 17.23
C LEU A 50 -14.53 2.11 17.92
N ASN A 51 -15.64 2.58 18.42
CA ASN A 51 -16.68 1.72 19.00
C ASN A 51 -17.76 1.48 17.93
N ILE A 52 -17.63 0.37 17.20
CA ILE A 52 -18.56 -0.02 16.15
C ILE A 52 -19.33 -1.25 16.65
N GLU A 53 -20.63 -1.12 16.73
CA GLU A 53 -21.54 -2.21 17.16
C GLU A 53 -21.38 -3.41 16.23
N GLY A 54 -21.36 -4.62 16.82
CA GLY A 54 -21.15 -5.85 16.06
C GLY A 54 -19.72 -6.06 15.55
N SER A 55 -18.76 -5.16 15.87
CA SER A 55 -17.36 -5.31 15.48
C SER A 55 -16.45 -5.54 16.68
N ASN A 56 -15.60 -6.57 16.60
CA ASN A 56 -14.52 -6.83 17.56
C ASN A 56 -13.24 -6.02 17.24
N SER A 57 -13.33 -5.00 16.40
CA SER A 57 -12.16 -4.21 15.99
C SER A 57 -11.64 -3.35 17.15
N THR A 58 -10.33 -3.42 17.38
CA THR A 58 -9.58 -2.56 18.31
C THR A 58 -8.88 -1.42 17.57
N ALA A 59 -9.43 -1.00 16.43
CA ALA A 59 -8.81 0.02 15.60
C ALA A 59 -8.96 1.42 16.20
N THR A 60 -7.91 2.22 16.09
CA THR A 60 -7.93 3.64 16.46
C THR A 60 -8.29 4.52 15.27
N LEU A 61 -8.82 5.72 15.54
CA LEU A 61 -9.11 6.73 14.52
C LEU A 61 -7.89 7.02 13.64
N GLY A 62 -6.71 7.20 14.23
CA GLY A 62 -5.48 7.47 13.49
C GLY A 62 -5.13 6.36 12.50
N ARG A 63 -5.31 5.08 12.88
CA ARG A 63 -5.08 3.96 11.97
C ARG A 63 -6.06 3.96 10.80
N MET A 64 -7.32 4.29 11.03
CA MET A 64 -8.30 4.40 9.95
C MET A 64 -7.98 5.57 9.03
N CYS A 65 -7.59 6.71 9.59
CA CYS A 65 -7.18 7.86 8.81
C CYS A 65 -5.98 7.55 7.90
N GLU A 66 -4.97 6.79 8.39
CA GLU A 66 -3.85 6.36 7.52
C GLU A 66 -4.33 5.49 6.35
N TRP A 67 -5.39 4.70 6.49
CA TRP A 67 -5.93 3.88 5.41
C TRP A 67 -6.79 4.65 4.41
N ILE A 68 -7.48 5.72 4.83
CA ILE A 68 -8.30 6.53 3.93
C ILE A 68 -7.57 7.75 3.37
N ARG A 69 -6.37 8.08 3.88
CA ARG A 69 -5.54 9.17 3.36
C ARG A 69 -5.15 9.01 1.89
N PRO A 70 -4.72 7.82 1.41
CA PRO A 70 -4.38 7.62 -0.01
C PRO A 70 -5.54 7.90 -0.97
N ILE A 71 -6.79 7.75 -0.49
CA ILE A 71 -8.00 8.04 -1.25
C ILE A 71 -8.22 9.57 -1.36
N GLY A 72 -7.60 10.35 -0.48
CA GLY A 72 -7.70 11.79 -0.47
C GLY A 72 -8.87 12.34 0.36
N LEU A 73 -9.40 11.57 1.33
CA LEU A 73 -10.50 12.01 2.20
C LEU A 73 -10.02 12.79 3.43
N VAL A 74 -8.79 12.55 3.86
CA VAL A 74 -8.19 13.20 5.03
C VAL A 74 -6.75 13.60 4.77
N ASN A 75 -6.31 14.66 5.41
CA ASN A 75 -4.92 15.11 5.48
C ASN A 75 -4.39 15.01 6.90
N LYS A 76 -3.05 14.99 7.04
CA LYS A 76 -2.37 14.99 8.32
C LYS A 76 -1.39 16.15 8.38
N GLU A 77 -1.66 17.12 9.22
CA GLU A 77 -0.78 18.25 9.46
C GLU A 77 -0.36 18.29 10.92
N LYS A 78 0.93 18.34 11.17
CA LYS A 78 1.50 18.44 12.54
C LYS A 78 0.86 17.45 13.55
N GLN A 79 0.63 16.20 13.11
CA GLN A 79 -0.01 15.12 13.89
C GLN A 79 -1.53 15.26 14.10
N VAL A 80 -2.18 16.26 13.50
CA VAL A 80 -3.63 16.44 13.53
C VAL A 80 -4.22 15.97 12.21
N TRP A 81 -5.31 15.22 12.28
CA TRP A 81 -6.09 14.81 11.13
C TRP A 81 -7.17 15.83 10.82
N THR A 82 -7.29 16.22 9.56
CA THR A 82 -8.32 17.14 9.05
C THR A 82 -8.99 16.52 7.83
N LEU A 83 -10.23 16.88 7.56
CA LEU A 83 -10.88 16.50 6.31
C LEU A 83 -10.28 17.29 5.14
N THR A 84 -10.26 16.66 3.97
CA THR A 84 -10.09 17.38 2.70
C THR A 84 -11.45 17.90 2.22
N GLU A 85 -11.47 18.71 1.16
CA GLU A 85 -12.72 19.13 0.52
C GLU A 85 -13.55 17.90 0.08
N LEU A 86 -12.91 16.89 -0.52
CA LEU A 86 -13.57 15.64 -0.88
C LEU A 86 -14.11 14.88 0.34
N GLY A 87 -13.36 14.86 1.45
CA GLY A 87 -13.81 14.27 2.72
C GLY A 87 -15.03 14.98 3.31
N GLU A 88 -15.08 16.31 3.25
CA GLU A 88 -16.24 17.10 3.64
C GLU A 88 -17.46 16.77 2.77
N MET A 89 -17.29 16.72 1.44
CA MET A 89 -18.37 16.36 0.51
C MET A 89 -18.93 14.97 0.79
N VAL A 90 -18.08 13.97 1.03
CA VAL A 90 -18.52 12.61 1.39
C VAL A 90 -19.30 12.60 2.69
N LEU A 91 -18.83 13.34 3.71
CA LEU A 91 -19.49 13.42 5.01
C LEU A 91 -20.83 14.18 4.94
N GLU A 92 -20.93 15.24 4.14
CA GLU A 92 -22.15 16.02 4.00
C GLU A 92 -23.23 15.29 3.21
N ARG A 93 -22.85 14.65 2.11
CA ARG A 93 -23.81 13.91 1.26
C ARG A 93 -24.30 12.63 1.93
N GLN A 94 -23.44 11.92 2.63
CA GLN A 94 -23.70 10.57 3.18
C GLN A 94 -24.42 9.64 2.19
N ASP A 95 -24.04 9.75 0.93
CA ASP A 95 -24.60 9.03 -0.18
C ASP A 95 -23.68 7.89 -0.60
N SER A 96 -24.19 6.66 -0.59
CA SER A 96 -23.43 5.46 -0.95
C SER A 96 -23.02 5.44 -2.42
N TYR A 97 -23.78 6.06 -3.34
CA TYR A 97 -23.37 6.22 -4.74
C TYR A 97 -22.16 7.11 -4.87
N PHE A 98 -22.20 8.30 -4.24
CA PHE A 98 -21.09 9.24 -4.27
C PHE A 98 -19.82 8.66 -3.62
N SER A 99 -19.95 8.05 -2.45
CA SER A 99 -18.81 7.41 -1.76
C SER A 99 -18.20 6.27 -2.58
N THR A 100 -19.03 5.50 -3.28
CA THR A 100 -18.57 4.44 -4.17
C THR A 100 -17.87 5.01 -5.41
N ALA A 101 -18.38 6.11 -5.97
CA ALA A 101 -17.72 6.82 -7.08
C ALA A 101 -16.35 7.36 -6.67
N VAL A 102 -16.21 7.91 -5.46
CA VAL A 102 -14.90 8.31 -4.90
C VAL A 102 -13.95 7.11 -4.86
N PHE A 103 -14.39 5.94 -4.43
CA PHE A 103 -13.55 4.75 -4.39
C PHE A 103 -13.20 4.24 -5.79
N CYS A 104 -14.12 4.27 -6.74
CA CYS A 104 -13.86 3.89 -8.13
C CYS A 104 -12.85 4.84 -8.80
N SER A 105 -12.93 6.13 -8.50
CA SER A 105 -12.02 7.13 -9.07
C SER A 105 -10.62 7.13 -8.43
N THR A 106 -10.47 6.60 -7.20
CA THR A 106 -9.24 6.74 -6.40
C THR A 106 -8.54 5.44 -6.06
N ILE A 107 -9.19 4.28 -6.25
CA ILE A 107 -8.63 2.96 -5.93
C ILE A 107 -8.61 2.10 -7.19
N VAL A 108 -7.47 1.45 -7.47
CA VAL A 108 -7.35 0.53 -8.60
C VAL A 108 -8.36 -0.61 -8.52
N PHE A 109 -8.88 -1.00 -9.66
CA PHE A 109 -9.74 -2.17 -9.83
C PHE A 109 -11.06 -2.14 -9.01
N MET A 110 -11.56 -0.93 -8.66
CA MET A 110 -12.89 -0.80 -8.04
C MET A 110 -14.00 -0.79 -9.10
N GLY A 111 -14.00 0.16 -10.02
CA GLY A 111 -14.99 0.23 -11.09
C GLY A 111 -14.92 -0.97 -12.04
N GLU A 112 -13.72 -1.46 -12.28
CA GLU A 112 -13.41 -2.59 -13.15
C GLU A 112 -14.09 -3.88 -12.65
N ILE A 113 -14.12 -4.15 -11.34
CA ILE A 113 -14.88 -5.29 -10.78
C ILE A 113 -16.35 -5.21 -11.17
N LEU A 114 -17.00 -4.05 -11.05
CA LEU A 114 -18.42 -3.92 -11.46
C LEU A 114 -18.60 -4.17 -12.95
N PHE A 115 -17.67 -3.68 -13.78
CA PHE A 115 -17.73 -3.92 -15.22
C PHE A 115 -17.72 -5.42 -15.55
N TYR A 116 -16.80 -6.18 -14.95
CA TYR A 116 -16.72 -7.61 -15.18
C TYR A 116 -17.84 -8.43 -14.53
N LEU A 117 -18.52 -7.89 -13.51
CA LEU A 117 -19.68 -8.53 -12.87
C LEU A 117 -20.99 -8.32 -13.62
N GLN A 118 -21.00 -7.69 -14.79
CA GLN A 118 -22.13 -7.74 -15.73
C GLN A 118 -22.48 -9.19 -16.07
N GLU A 119 -21.48 -10.06 -16.10
CA GLU A 119 -21.66 -11.51 -16.09
C GLU A 119 -21.28 -12.06 -14.70
N PRO A 120 -22.02 -13.06 -14.17
CA PRO A 120 -21.69 -13.68 -12.88
C PRO A 120 -20.28 -14.26 -12.89
N LYS A 121 -19.47 -13.95 -11.88
CA LYS A 121 -18.09 -14.45 -11.74
C LYS A 121 -17.78 -14.80 -10.28
N ASN A 122 -16.90 -15.77 -10.09
CA ASN A 122 -16.34 -16.06 -8.77
C ASN A 122 -15.07 -15.24 -8.50
N SER A 123 -14.56 -15.31 -7.27
CA SER A 123 -13.38 -14.53 -6.87
C SER A 123 -12.10 -14.95 -7.56
N GLN A 124 -11.99 -16.20 -8.02
CA GLN A 124 -10.79 -16.68 -8.75
C GLN A 124 -10.75 -16.14 -10.18
N GLU A 125 -11.91 -16.05 -10.84
CA GLU A 125 -12.02 -15.43 -12.16
C GLU A 125 -11.69 -13.95 -12.10
N LEU A 126 -12.20 -13.22 -11.09
CA LEU A 126 -11.85 -11.82 -10.88
C LEU A 126 -10.37 -11.62 -10.56
N LEU A 127 -9.74 -12.56 -9.84
CA LEU A 127 -8.31 -12.49 -9.57
C LEU A 127 -7.48 -12.67 -10.86
N LYS A 128 -7.89 -13.57 -11.75
CA LYS A 128 -7.24 -13.74 -13.08
C LYS A 128 -7.37 -12.48 -13.93
N ILE A 129 -8.56 -11.86 -13.93
CA ILE A 129 -8.76 -10.59 -14.63
C ILE A 129 -7.86 -9.49 -14.05
N ALA A 130 -7.67 -9.45 -12.73
CA ALA A 130 -6.77 -8.48 -12.10
C ALA A 130 -5.30 -8.65 -12.55
N GLU A 131 -4.88 -9.84 -12.98
CA GLU A 131 -3.55 -10.07 -13.57
C GLU A 131 -3.39 -9.33 -14.93
N GLU A 132 -4.47 -9.20 -15.71
CA GLU A 132 -4.46 -8.44 -16.98
C GLU A 132 -4.23 -6.93 -16.75
N TYR A 133 -4.53 -6.44 -15.54
CA TYR A 133 -4.24 -5.07 -15.09
C TYR A 133 -2.89 -4.94 -14.38
N HIS A 134 -2.02 -5.93 -14.49
CA HIS A 134 -0.71 -6.00 -13.84
C HIS A 134 -0.78 -5.95 -12.29
N LEU A 135 -1.95 -6.27 -11.72
CA LEU A 135 -2.15 -6.34 -10.28
C LEU A 135 -1.69 -7.71 -9.76
N ASN A 136 -0.46 -7.79 -9.31
CA ASN A 136 0.17 -9.04 -8.84
C ASN A 136 -0.39 -9.51 -7.47
N TRP A 137 -1.72 -9.62 -7.34
CA TRP A 137 -2.35 -10.11 -6.12
C TRP A 137 -2.23 -11.63 -6.02
N LYS A 138 -1.66 -12.10 -4.92
CA LYS A 138 -1.43 -13.53 -4.69
C LYS A 138 -2.63 -14.25 -4.07
N THR A 139 -3.58 -13.50 -3.55
CA THR A 139 -4.75 -14.04 -2.84
C THR A 139 -6.00 -13.25 -3.19
N ASN A 140 -7.17 -13.86 -2.97
CA ASN A 140 -8.46 -13.21 -3.20
C ASN A 140 -8.79 -12.10 -2.18
N SER A 141 -7.93 -11.79 -1.22
CA SER A 141 -8.21 -10.82 -0.15
C SER A 141 -8.59 -9.45 -0.70
N GLU A 142 -7.87 -8.97 -1.73
CA GLU A 142 -8.11 -7.66 -2.34
C GLU A 142 -9.44 -7.64 -3.12
N ILE A 143 -9.78 -8.74 -3.78
CA ILE A 143 -11.08 -8.92 -4.44
C ILE A 143 -12.21 -8.93 -3.38
N HIS A 144 -12.05 -9.72 -2.31
CA HIS A 144 -13.07 -9.82 -1.27
C HIS A 144 -13.32 -8.49 -0.55
N ASN A 145 -12.26 -7.68 -0.30
CA ASN A 145 -12.41 -6.37 0.34
C ASN A 145 -13.25 -5.42 -0.51
N ARG A 146 -13.02 -5.40 -1.84
CA ARG A 146 -13.78 -4.56 -2.79
C ARG A 146 -15.21 -5.04 -2.94
N ILE A 147 -15.41 -6.34 -3.09
CA ILE A 147 -16.75 -6.96 -3.17
C ILE A 147 -17.52 -6.72 -1.88
N LYS A 148 -16.87 -6.78 -0.72
CA LYS A 148 -17.54 -6.51 0.55
C LYS A 148 -18.13 -5.10 0.58
N TRP A 149 -17.37 -4.08 0.13
CA TRP A 149 -17.91 -2.72 -0.01
C TRP A 149 -19.16 -2.70 -0.88
N PHE A 150 -19.10 -3.28 -2.09
CA PHE A 150 -20.23 -3.29 -3.01
C PHE A 150 -21.45 -4.04 -2.48
N ARG A 151 -21.23 -5.06 -1.67
CA ARG A 151 -22.32 -5.79 -0.99
C ARG A 151 -22.94 -4.94 0.13
N ASP A 152 -22.12 -4.27 0.92
CA ASP A 152 -22.57 -3.40 2.02
C ASP A 152 -23.43 -2.21 1.49
N VAL A 153 -23.17 -1.76 0.25
CA VAL A 153 -23.94 -0.71 -0.42
C VAL A 153 -24.99 -1.24 -1.42
N ASP A 154 -25.26 -2.54 -1.42
CA ASP A 154 -26.25 -3.23 -2.25
C ASP A 154 -26.07 -3.09 -3.78
N MET A 155 -24.83 -3.00 -4.25
CA MET A 155 -24.51 -2.98 -5.69
C MET A 155 -24.15 -4.35 -6.24
N VAL A 156 -23.71 -5.28 -5.39
CA VAL A 156 -23.33 -6.65 -5.74
C VAL A 156 -24.02 -7.64 -4.82
N ARG A 157 -24.54 -8.73 -5.38
CA ARG A 157 -25.09 -9.86 -4.64
C ARG A 157 -24.25 -11.10 -4.81
N PHE A 158 -24.25 -11.97 -3.80
CA PHE A 158 -23.59 -13.27 -3.81
C PHE A 158 -24.63 -14.40 -3.98
N LYS A 159 -24.37 -15.32 -4.88
CA LYS A 159 -25.17 -16.52 -5.10
C LYS A 159 -24.44 -17.72 -4.47
N GLU A 160 -24.86 -18.10 -3.27
CA GLU A 160 -24.18 -19.13 -2.46
C GLU A 160 -24.04 -20.48 -3.17
N TYR A 161 -25.09 -20.93 -3.86
CA TYR A 161 -25.10 -22.25 -4.52
C TYR A 161 -24.14 -22.33 -5.73
N LYS A 162 -23.71 -21.20 -6.30
CA LYS A 162 -22.74 -21.12 -7.40
C LYS A 162 -21.41 -20.53 -6.98
N LEU A 163 -21.31 -19.95 -5.80
CA LEU A 163 -20.17 -19.19 -5.30
C LEU A 163 -19.79 -18.02 -6.23
N GLU A 164 -20.77 -17.40 -6.85
CA GLU A 164 -20.64 -16.33 -7.84
C GLU A 164 -21.17 -15.00 -7.30
N TYR A 165 -20.57 -13.93 -7.75
CA TYR A 165 -21.03 -12.55 -7.58
C TYR A 165 -21.69 -12.05 -8.86
N SER A 166 -22.70 -11.20 -8.74
CA SER A 166 -23.35 -10.54 -9.87
C SER A 166 -23.85 -9.17 -9.46
N LEU A 167 -24.02 -8.26 -10.41
CA LEU A 167 -24.61 -6.96 -10.15
C LEU A 167 -26.06 -7.08 -9.69
N THR A 168 -26.47 -6.17 -8.82
CA THR A 168 -27.86 -5.82 -8.58
C THR A 168 -28.34 -4.82 -9.64
N GLN A 169 -29.61 -4.47 -9.66
CA GLN A 169 -30.10 -3.38 -10.50
C GLN A 169 -29.38 -2.05 -10.13
N LYS A 170 -29.21 -1.78 -8.85
CA LYS A 170 -28.47 -0.63 -8.33
C LYS A 170 -27.03 -0.60 -8.86
N GLY A 171 -26.34 -1.74 -8.86
CA GLY A 171 -24.98 -1.86 -9.41
C GLY A 171 -24.93 -1.62 -10.91
N GLN A 172 -25.93 -2.08 -11.68
CA GLN A 172 -26.03 -1.83 -13.12
C GLN A 172 -26.24 -0.35 -13.43
N GLU A 173 -27.17 0.32 -12.72
CA GLU A 173 -27.41 1.74 -12.84
C GLU A 173 -26.20 2.59 -12.49
N PHE A 174 -25.45 2.20 -11.44
CA PHE A 174 -24.24 2.88 -11.03
C PHE A 174 -23.12 2.73 -12.07
N LEU A 175 -22.91 1.52 -12.62
CA LEU A 175 -21.89 1.25 -13.63
C LEU A 175 -22.03 2.14 -14.87
N GLN A 176 -23.25 2.52 -15.24
CA GLN A 176 -23.50 3.42 -16.38
C GLN A 176 -23.05 4.87 -16.14
N GLN A 177 -22.70 5.21 -14.90
CA GLN A 177 -22.37 6.59 -14.48
C GLN A 177 -20.90 6.78 -14.15
N ILE A 178 -20.10 5.72 -14.19
CA ILE A 178 -18.66 5.77 -13.89
C ILE A 178 -17.82 5.42 -15.11
N GLU A 179 -16.62 5.97 -15.14
CA GLU A 179 -15.59 5.56 -16.09
C GLU A 179 -14.85 4.33 -15.58
N VAL A 180 -14.59 3.38 -16.47
CA VAL A 180 -13.85 2.15 -16.17
C VAL A 180 -12.59 2.13 -17.02
N THR A 181 -11.45 1.91 -16.40
CA THR A 181 -10.16 1.77 -17.08
C THR A 181 -10.05 0.39 -17.71
N MET A 182 -9.62 0.29 -18.96
CA MET A 182 -9.40 -1.00 -19.61
C MET A 182 -7.95 -1.48 -19.44
N PRO A 183 -7.65 -2.80 -19.52
CA PRO A 183 -6.29 -3.32 -19.33
C PRO A 183 -5.25 -2.68 -20.24
N SER A 184 -5.59 -2.41 -21.50
CA SER A 184 -4.71 -1.74 -22.46
C SER A 184 -4.31 -0.30 -22.07
N GLU A 185 -5.11 0.34 -21.23
CA GLU A 185 -4.85 1.70 -20.73
C GLU A 185 -3.93 1.68 -19.48
N THR A 186 -3.65 0.50 -18.93
CA THR A 186 -2.76 0.32 -17.79
C THR A 186 -1.34 -0.06 -18.20
N GLU A 187 -1.14 -0.40 -19.49
CA GLU A 187 0.18 -0.66 -20.03
C GLU A 187 1.00 0.63 -20.01
N GLU A 188 2.18 0.53 -19.43
CA GLU A 188 3.16 1.59 -19.58
C GLU A 188 3.68 1.55 -21.01
N GLU A 189 3.39 2.56 -21.82
CA GLU A 189 4.35 2.88 -22.87
C GLU A 189 5.69 3.10 -22.14
N PRO A 190 6.75 2.36 -22.52
CA PRO A 190 8.05 2.62 -21.93
C PRO A 190 8.33 4.10 -22.18
N ASP A 191 8.38 4.87 -21.10
CA ASP A 191 8.71 6.30 -21.19
C ASP A 191 10.15 6.38 -21.67
N GLU A 192 10.30 6.48 -23.01
CA GLU A 192 11.61 6.61 -23.65
C GLU A 192 12.39 7.81 -23.10
N THR A 193 11.69 8.80 -22.51
CA THR A 193 12.33 9.93 -21.84
C THR A 193 12.94 9.56 -20.49
N LEU A 194 12.48 8.51 -19.79
CA LEU A 194 13.13 8.02 -18.56
C LEU A 194 14.41 7.22 -18.86
N LEU A 195 14.58 6.71 -20.07
CA LEU A 195 15.82 6.03 -20.47
C LEU A 195 17.00 6.99 -20.65
N GLU A 196 16.76 8.30 -20.86
CA GLU A 196 17.82 9.28 -21.07
C GLU A 196 18.28 9.96 -19.77
N THR A 197 17.53 9.86 -18.67
CA THR A 197 17.98 10.33 -17.35
C THR A 197 18.55 9.17 -16.54
N GLN A 198 19.48 8.41 -17.09
CA GLN A 198 20.31 7.53 -16.28
C GLN A 198 21.17 8.45 -15.40
N LEU A 199 20.83 8.49 -14.11
CA LEU A 199 21.75 9.05 -13.12
C LEU A 199 23.10 8.35 -13.32
N PRO A 200 24.22 9.08 -13.39
CA PRO A 200 25.52 8.46 -13.61
C PRO A 200 25.78 7.49 -12.45
N MET A 201 25.61 6.21 -12.73
CA MET A 201 25.99 5.16 -11.79
C MET A 201 27.51 5.15 -11.66
N SER A 202 28.00 4.88 -10.47
CA SER A 202 29.43 4.66 -10.26
C SER A 202 29.90 3.43 -11.08
N GLU A 203 31.16 3.42 -11.50
CA GLU A 203 31.73 2.33 -12.31
C GLU A 203 31.51 0.94 -11.70
N TRP A 204 31.56 0.83 -10.37
CA TRP A 204 31.35 -0.43 -9.68
C TRP A 204 29.88 -0.90 -9.72
N ALA A 205 28.92 0.04 -9.62
CA ALA A 205 27.49 -0.28 -9.71
C ALA A 205 27.12 -0.72 -11.12
N SER A 206 27.74 -0.14 -12.15
CA SER A 206 27.59 -0.54 -13.56
C SER A 206 28.15 -1.95 -13.85
N ALA A 207 29.08 -2.43 -13.02
CA ALA A 207 29.65 -3.78 -13.11
C ALA A 207 28.76 -4.85 -12.44
N LEU A 208 27.72 -4.46 -11.68
CA LEU A 208 26.78 -5.41 -11.10
C LEU A 208 25.96 -6.06 -12.21
N LYS A 209 25.92 -7.39 -12.21
CA LYS A 209 25.05 -8.13 -13.14
C LYS A 209 23.59 -7.83 -12.78
N PRO A 210 22.73 -7.45 -13.75
CA PRO A 210 21.33 -7.26 -13.48
C PRO A 210 20.75 -8.55 -12.88
N ALA A 211 19.92 -8.38 -11.85
CA ALA A 211 19.22 -9.50 -11.23
C ALA A 211 18.41 -10.22 -12.31
N THR A 212 18.65 -11.52 -12.50
CA THR A 212 17.88 -12.32 -13.46
C THR A 212 16.40 -12.25 -13.09
N THR A 213 15.55 -12.09 -14.07
CA THR A 213 14.10 -11.86 -13.99
C THR A 213 13.32 -12.90 -13.17
N GLU A 214 13.94 -14.02 -12.80
CA GLU A 214 13.34 -15.06 -11.98
C GLU A 214 13.41 -14.83 -10.46
N LYS A 215 14.17 -13.84 -9.99
CA LYS A 215 14.22 -13.53 -8.56
C LYS A 215 13.07 -12.61 -8.19
N LYS A 216 12.18 -13.11 -7.33
CA LYS A 216 11.09 -12.36 -6.68
C LYS A 216 11.58 -10.97 -6.29
N ARG A 217 10.86 -9.91 -6.72
CA ARG A 217 11.09 -8.54 -6.25
C ARG A 217 11.18 -8.55 -4.73
N MET A 218 12.33 -8.20 -4.20
CA MET A 218 12.50 -8.13 -2.76
C MET A 218 11.87 -6.82 -2.28
N ALA A 219 10.95 -6.91 -1.34
CA ALA A 219 10.53 -5.72 -0.62
C ALA A 219 11.78 -5.12 0.05
N ILE A 220 11.95 -3.81 -0.08
CA ILE A 220 12.93 -3.07 0.71
C ILE A 220 12.62 -3.37 2.17
N GLY A 221 13.56 -3.96 2.90
CA GLY A 221 13.39 -4.32 4.30
C GLY A 221 13.22 -3.08 5.18
N TYR A 222 12.91 -3.31 6.45
CA TYR A 222 12.88 -2.24 7.44
C TYR A 222 14.27 -1.58 7.55
N MET A 223 14.31 -0.26 7.41
CA MET A 223 15.49 0.55 7.61
C MET A 223 15.29 1.40 8.88
N PRO A 224 16.16 1.27 9.90
CA PRO A 224 16.05 2.09 11.10
C PRO A 224 16.39 3.55 10.78
N GLY A 225 15.68 4.48 11.42
CA GLY A 225 15.87 5.92 11.22
C GLY A 225 14.96 6.50 10.12
N LYS A 226 15.22 7.77 9.76
CA LYS A 226 14.53 8.45 8.67
C LYS A 226 15.22 8.13 7.35
N THR A 227 14.46 8.10 6.26
CA THR A 227 15.00 7.85 4.91
C THR A 227 16.18 8.80 4.55
N ALA A 228 16.13 10.05 5.02
CA ALA A 228 17.22 11.02 4.82
C ALA A 228 18.54 10.59 5.49
N ASP A 229 18.47 9.77 6.55
CA ASP A 229 19.62 9.33 7.32
C ASP A 229 20.06 7.89 6.94
N ALA A 230 19.47 7.32 5.87
CA ALA A 230 19.69 5.93 5.48
C ALA A 230 21.16 5.60 5.26
N CYS A 231 21.89 6.46 4.52
CA CYS A 231 23.33 6.27 4.27
C CYS A 231 24.13 6.26 5.57
N ILE A 232 23.81 7.18 6.49
CA ILE A 232 24.49 7.28 7.79
C ILE A 232 24.24 6.01 8.61
N THR A 233 22.98 5.54 8.63
CA THR A 233 22.61 4.34 9.37
C THR A 233 23.28 3.10 8.79
N ILE A 234 23.25 2.92 7.47
CA ILE A 234 23.92 1.79 6.79
C ILE A 234 25.43 1.83 7.06
N SER A 235 26.09 3.00 6.90
CA SER A 235 27.51 3.16 7.18
C SER A 235 27.87 2.74 8.61
N ALA A 236 27.07 3.16 9.60
CA ALA A 236 27.30 2.81 11.00
C ALA A 236 27.23 1.30 11.26
N TYR A 237 26.27 0.60 10.65
CA TYR A 237 26.16 -0.85 10.77
C TYR A 237 27.28 -1.60 10.04
N LEU A 238 27.67 -1.15 8.84
CA LEU A 238 28.79 -1.76 8.11
C LEU A 238 30.11 -1.54 8.82
N GLN A 239 30.34 -0.36 9.42
CA GLN A 239 31.52 -0.10 10.25
C GLN A 239 31.54 -0.98 11.51
N LEU A 240 30.38 -1.18 12.15
CA LEU A 240 30.25 -2.10 13.29
C LEU A 240 30.64 -3.53 12.90
N MET A 241 30.24 -3.98 11.71
CA MET A 241 30.53 -5.31 11.18
C MET A 241 31.84 -5.42 10.38
N ASN A 242 32.73 -4.43 10.45
CA ASN A 242 34.03 -4.49 9.77
C ASN A 242 34.90 -5.68 10.23
N GLN A 243 34.65 -6.18 11.43
CA GLN A 243 35.14 -7.48 11.90
C GLN A 243 33.93 -8.38 12.20
N ALA A 244 34.18 -9.70 12.21
CA ALA A 244 33.13 -10.67 12.51
C ALA A 244 32.50 -10.40 13.87
N ILE A 245 31.18 -10.12 13.89
CA ILE A 245 30.43 -9.76 15.08
C ILE A 245 29.20 -10.63 15.24
N SER A 246 28.80 -10.88 16.49
CA SER A 246 27.60 -11.69 16.78
C SER A 246 26.29 -10.95 16.56
N ILE A 247 25.23 -11.70 16.27
CA ILE A 247 23.87 -11.14 16.14
C ILE A 247 23.41 -10.47 17.45
N GLU A 248 23.85 -10.94 18.60
CA GLU A 248 23.54 -10.39 19.92
C GLU A 248 24.14 -9.00 20.09
N GLU A 249 25.40 -8.80 19.68
CA GLU A 249 26.07 -7.50 19.71
C GLU A 249 25.43 -6.52 18.73
N ILE A 250 25.02 -6.97 17.53
CA ILE A 250 24.28 -6.13 16.56
C ILE A 250 22.93 -5.68 17.15
N ARG A 251 22.22 -6.57 17.83
CA ARG A 251 20.93 -6.27 18.49
C ARG A 251 21.10 -5.26 19.62
N GLU A 252 22.13 -5.42 20.43
CA GLU A 252 22.43 -4.48 21.53
C GLU A 252 22.81 -3.11 20.98
N TYR A 253 23.66 -3.04 19.95
CA TYR A 253 23.98 -1.82 19.22
C TYR A 253 22.71 -1.14 18.67
N SER A 254 21.82 -1.90 18.05
CA SER A 254 20.56 -1.42 17.49
C SER A 254 19.64 -0.83 18.57
N LYS A 255 19.58 -1.48 19.72
CA LYS A 255 18.76 -1.05 20.86
C LYS A 255 19.32 0.25 21.49
N VAL A 256 20.63 0.30 21.71
CA VAL A 256 21.29 1.45 22.35
C VAL A 256 21.27 2.70 21.45
N ASN A 257 21.62 2.55 20.17
CA ASN A 257 21.81 3.70 19.27
C ASN A 257 20.54 4.13 18.54
N TYR A 258 19.60 3.21 18.30
CA TYR A 258 18.41 3.47 17.50
C TYR A 258 17.09 3.17 18.24
N GLN A 259 17.13 2.65 19.44
CA GLN A 259 15.97 2.29 20.26
C GLN A 259 14.97 1.36 19.53
N ILE A 260 15.47 0.50 18.66
CA ILE A 260 14.66 -0.41 17.85
C ILE A 260 14.52 -1.79 18.48
N ALA A 261 13.36 -2.42 18.20
CA ALA A 261 13.07 -3.77 18.67
C ALA A 261 13.97 -4.81 17.97
N VAL A 262 14.22 -5.94 18.62
CA VAL A 262 15.01 -7.07 18.11
C VAL A 262 14.50 -7.57 16.74
N SER A 263 13.18 -7.62 16.53
CA SER A 263 12.58 -8.02 15.25
C SER A 263 12.95 -7.07 14.11
N SER A 264 12.94 -5.77 14.36
CA SER A 264 13.29 -4.74 13.38
C SER A 264 14.79 -4.74 13.07
N SER A 265 15.65 -4.99 14.07
CA SER A 265 17.08 -5.17 13.89
C SER A 265 17.37 -6.38 12.99
N ASN A 266 16.69 -7.51 13.20
CA ASN A 266 16.84 -8.69 12.34
C ASN A 266 16.38 -8.44 10.91
N MET A 267 15.29 -7.67 10.72
CA MET A 267 14.81 -7.31 9.37
C MET A 267 15.82 -6.43 8.63
N PHE A 268 16.43 -5.47 9.32
CA PHE A 268 17.46 -4.62 8.73
C PHE A 268 18.73 -5.40 8.38
N LEU A 269 19.18 -6.29 9.26
CA LEU A 269 20.32 -7.17 8.99
C LEU A 269 20.04 -8.08 7.78
N SER A 270 18.83 -8.66 7.70
CA SER A 270 18.41 -9.44 6.53
C SER A 270 18.36 -8.62 5.25
N PHE A 271 18.04 -7.33 5.33
CA PHE A 271 18.11 -6.42 4.19
C PHE A 271 19.57 -6.24 3.73
N LEU A 272 20.51 -5.93 4.64
CA LEU A 272 21.93 -5.77 4.31
C LEU A 272 22.53 -7.04 3.72
N GLU A 273 22.17 -8.23 4.22
CA GLU A 273 22.57 -9.53 3.68
C GLU A 273 22.04 -9.73 2.25
N LYS A 274 20.79 -9.37 2.00
CA LYS A 274 20.15 -9.53 0.68
C LYS A 274 20.71 -8.62 -0.41
N ILE A 275 21.08 -7.39 -0.08
CA ILE A 275 21.74 -6.48 -1.02
C ILE A 275 23.23 -6.78 -1.18
N GLY A 276 23.75 -7.76 -0.45
CA GLY A 276 25.12 -8.21 -0.55
C GLY A 276 26.13 -7.35 0.20
N PHE A 277 25.72 -6.45 1.09
CA PHE A 277 26.61 -5.59 1.87
C PHE A 277 27.18 -6.29 3.09
N VAL A 278 26.56 -7.39 3.52
CA VAL A 278 26.95 -8.16 4.69
C VAL A 278 26.95 -9.66 4.35
N ASP A 279 28.00 -10.35 4.74
CA ASP A 279 28.12 -11.79 4.64
C ASP A 279 27.81 -12.45 5.98
N ARG A 280 27.10 -13.55 5.93
CA ARG A 280 26.84 -14.40 7.09
C ARG A 280 27.86 -15.51 7.15
N ILE A 281 28.81 -15.41 8.09
CA ILE A 281 29.91 -16.38 8.23
C ILE A 281 29.43 -17.67 8.90
N SER A 282 28.53 -17.55 9.88
CA SER A 282 27.93 -18.68 10.59
C SER A 282 26.50 -18.37 11.01
N LYS A 283 25.82 -19.29 11.71
CA LYS A 283 24.43 -19.13 12.14
C LYS A 283 24.16 -17.77 12.85
N ASN A 284 25.13 -17.26 13.59
CA ASN A 284 24.98 -16.06 14.44
C ASN A 284 26.09 -15.01 14.22
N MET A 285 26.93 -15.14 13.20
CA MET A 285 28.08 -14.25 12.98
C MET A 285 27.98 -13.59 11.61
N TYR A 286 28.23 -12.29 11.57
CA TYR A 286 28.15 -11.46 10.38
C TYR A 286 29.39 -10.62 10.21
N VAL A 287 29.72 -10.27 8.96
CA VAL A 287 30.82 -9.39 8.60
C VAL A 287 30.45 -8.55 7.39
N THR A 288 30.95 -7.35 7.28
CA THR A 288 30.80 -6.51 6.09
C THR A 288 31.49 -7.18 4.90
N SER A 289 30.78 -7.35 3.81
CA SER A 289 31.29 -7.93 2.57
C SER A 289 32.27 -7.01 1.84
N GLU A 290 32.92 -7.50 0.80
CA GLU A 290 33.75 -6.69 -0.10
C GLU A 290 32.91 -5.58 -0.76
N LEU A 291 31.67 -5.87 -1.17
CA LEU A 291 30.74 -4.89 -1.73
C LEU A 291 30.37 -3.82 -0.70
N GLY A 292 30.09 -4.24 0.54
CA GLY A 292 29.78 -3.31 1.65
C GLY A 292 30.96 -2.40 1.97
N ASN A 293 32.19 -2.88 1.96
CA ASN A 293 33.40 -2.09 2.14
C ASN A 293 33.61 -1.10 0.99
N THR A 294 33.42 -1.53 -0.25
CA THR A 294 33.50 -0.65 -1.41
C THR A 294 32.46 0.48 -1.33
N TRP A 295 31.24 0.17 -0.88
CA TRP A 295 30.21 1.20 -0.68
C TRP A 295 30.57 2.18 0.46
N LEU A 296 31.17 1.69 1.56
CA LEU A 296 31.62 2.55 2.67
C LEU A 296 32.63 3.63 2.24
N GLU A 297 33.47 3.32 1.26
CA GLU A 297 34.44 4.28 0.72
C GLU A 297 33.77 5.43 -0.05
N LYS A 298 32.69 5.14 -0.76
CA LYS A 298 31.99 6.06 -1.67
C LYS A 298 30.77 6.73 -1.06
N GLN A 299 30.05 6.03 -0.20
CA GLN A 299 28.82 6.45 0.51
C GLN A 299 27.78 7.12 -0.40
N SER A 300 27.63 6.63 -1.63
CA SER A 300 26.71 7.20 -2.61
C SER A 300 25.28 6.74 -2.37
N PRO A 301 24.29 7.65 -2.15
CA PRO A 301 22.87 7.28 -2.04
C PRO A 301 22.32 6.63 -3.32
N VAL A 302 22.85 6.98 -4.49
CA VAL A 302 22.44 6.46 -5.79
C VAL A 302 22.73 4.97 -5.90
N ASP A 303 23.87 4.53 -5.37
CA ASP A 303 24.29 3.16 -5.41
C ASP A 303 23.48 2.22 -4.47
N LEU A 304 22.60 2.77 -3.63
CA LEU A 304 21.63 2.00 -2.83
C LEU A 304 20.35 1.67 -3.60
N ILE A 305 20.09 2.35 -4.71
CA ILE A 305 18.84 2.28 -5.45
C ILE A 305 19.04 1.47 -6.74
N ALA A 306 20.27 1.41 -7.21
CA ALA A 306 20.65 0.63 -8.40
C ALA A 306 20.70 -0.88 -8.11
#